data_c366230c7b8b21764c394f43106fe44f
#
_entry.id   c366230c7b8b21764c394f43106fe44f
#
_cell.length_a   1.000
_cell.length_b   1.000
_cell.length_c   1.000
_cell.angle_alpha   90.00
_cell.angle_beta   90.00
_cell.angle_gamma   90.00
#
_symmetry.space_group_name_H-M   'P 1'
#
loop_
_entity.id
_entity.type
_entity.pdbx_description
1 polymer ?
#
loop_
_entity_poly.entity_id
_entity_poly.type
_entity_poly.pdbx_seq_one_letter_code
_entity_poly.pdbx_strand_id
1 'polypeptide(L)'
;MLNLAAIHEAIAEVVPERECLVFRDRRLSWAEVHDRTRRLADVLRQHGLGCRRERRELRNWESGQDHVGLYLYNGNEYLEGMLGAYKARAAPFNVNYRYVDEELEYLFDNADAKAVIYHASFAPTLARIREKLPKVRLWLQVDDGSGEPLMPGALDYEQALAEATPAEPTGLAPDDLYILYTGGTTGMPKGVLWRQEDLLRAAMDPGEVGSLEQIVERVKKKARAVRALPAPPFMHGASHWAVLNMWHVGGTIVVQSDPQRLDPADIWSTVEREKVNVLNMVGDAFARPLVDELRHQHYDLSSMQRISTGGAILSACLLY
;
A
#
# COMPACT_ATOMS: atom_id res chain seq x y z
N MET A 1 0.83 -8.70 20.48
CA MET A 1 1.69 -8.96 19.31
C MET A 1 1.50 -7.81 18.33
N LEU A 2 2.58 -7.21 17.84
CA LEU A 2 2.52 -6.14 16.84
C LEU A 2 2.83 -6.74 15.45
N ASN A 3 1.81 -6.76 14.60
CA ASN A 3 1.87 -7.23 13.22
C ASN A 3 0.86 -6.40 12.41
N LEU A 4 1.19 -6.01 11.18
CA LEU A 4 0.38 -5.12 10.36
C LEU A 4 -1.01 -5.70 10.06
N ALA A 5 -1.09 -6.99 9.76
CA ALA A 5 -2.38 -7.67 9.56
C ALA A 5 -3.19 -7.72 10.86
N ALA A 6 -2.58 -8.09 11.99
CA ALA A 6 -3.27 -8.19 13.27
C ALA A 6 -3.83 -6.83 13.74
N ILE A 7 -3.09 -5.74 13.52
CA ILE A 7 -3.56 -4.39 13.83
C ILE A 7 -4.77 -4.02 12.97
N HIS A 8 -4.71 -4.29 11.66
CA HIS A 8 -5.84 -4.01 10.77
C HIS A 8 -7.08 -4.82 11.15
N GLU A 9 -6.91 -6.12 11.43
CA GLU A 9 -8.01 -6.99 11.89
C GLU A 9 -8.69 -6.40 13.14
N ALA A 10 -7.91 -6.09 14.18
CA ALA A 10 -8.43 -5.59 15.44
C ALA A 10 -9.10 -4.21 15.32
N ILE A 11 -8.63 -3.34 14.42
CA ILE A 11 -9.27 -2.04 14.19
C ILE A 11 -10.58 -2.23 13.42
N ALA A 12 -10.63 -3.09 12.41
CA ALA A 12 -11.83 -3.37 11.64
C ALA A 12 -12.98 -3.90 12.52
N GLU A 13 -12.66 -4.70 13.53
CA GLU A 13 -13.65 -5.20 14.49
C GLU A 13 -14.30 -4.10 15.36
N VAL A 14 -13.58 -3.02 15.65
CA VAL A 14 -14.07 -1.99 16.57
C VAL A 14 -14.64 -0.75 15.89
N VAL A 15 -14.34 -0.55 14.60
CA VAL A 15 -14.89 0.56 13.80
C VAL A 15 -15.35 0.11 12.41
N PRO A 16 -16.13 -0.98 12.29
CA PRO A 16 -16.46 -1.63 11.01
C PRO A 16 -17.13 -0.68 10.01
N GLU A 17 -18.03 0.17 10.48
CA GLU A 17 -18.82 1.09 9.62
C GLU A 17 -18.08 2.38 9.24
N ARG A 18 -16.91 2.63 9.83
CA ARG A 18 -16.14 3.83 9.51
C ARG A 18 -15.54 3.69 8.10
N GLU A 19 -15.48 4.79 7.35
CA GLU A 19 -14.73 4.77 6.09
C GLU A 19 -13.25 4.48 6.33
N CYS A 20 -12.72 3.51 5.59
CA CYS A 20 -11.32 3.11 5.60
C CYS A 20 -10.56 3.69 4.40
N LEU A 21 -11.21 3.68 3.22
CA LEU A 21 -10.58 4.03 1.97
C LEU A 21 -11.58 4.69 1.01
N VAL A 22 -11.13 5.78 0.37
CA VAL A 22 -11.90 6.50 -0.65
C VAL A 22 -11.01 6.68 -1.89
N PHE A 23 -11.49 6.16 -3.03
CA PHE A 23 -10.84 6.34 -4.31
C PHE A 23 -11.87 6.55 -5.41
N ARG A 24 -11.89 7.73 -6.02
CA ARG A 24 -12.93 8.14 -6.98
C ARG A 24 -14.32 7.98 -6.35
N ASP A 25 -15.21 7.23 -6.98
CA ASP A 25 -16.57 6.97 -6.49
C ASP A 25 -16.64 5.78 -5.51
N ARG A 26 -15.53 5.03 -5.34
CA ARG A 26 -15.46 3.88 -4.44
C ARG A 26 -15.18 4.36 -3.03
N ARG A 27 -16.09 4.04 -2.12
CA ARG A 27 -15.98 4.31 -0.68
C ARG A 27 -16.07 2.99 0.05
N LEU A 28 -15.01 2.60 0.71
CA LEU A 28 -14.92 1.31 1.41
C LEU A 28 -14.83 1.56 2.92
N SER A 29 -15.72 0.92 3.66
CA SER A 29 -15.65 0.84 5.11
C SER A 29 -14.50 -0.05 5.59
N TRP A 30 -14.17 0.02 6.88
CA TRP A 30 -13.22 -0.91 7.50
C TRP A 30 -13.66 -2.36 7.36
N ALA A 31 -14.97 -2.65 7.49
CA ALA A 31 -15.52 -3.98 7.28
C ALA A 31 -15.33 -4.48 5.84
N GLU A 32 -15.56 -3.62 4.85
CA GLU A 32 -15.41 -4.01 3.44
C GLU A 32 -13.93 -4.24 3.07
N VAL A 33 -13.00 -3.35 3.48
CA VAL A 33 -11.57 -3.58 3.27
C VAL A 33 -11.10 -4.83 4.00
N HIS A 34 -11.63 -5.09 5.20
CA HIS A 34 -11.34 -6.29 5.98
C HIS A 34 -11.78 -7.57 5.25
N ASP A 35 -13.02 -7.63 4.74
CA ASP A 35 -13.53 -8.77 3.97
C ASP A 35 -12.72 -8.99 2.69
N ARG A 36 -12.53 -7.95 1.88
CA ARG A 36 -11.79 -8.02 0.61
C ARG A 36 -10.35 -8.51 0.81
N THR A 37 -9.67 -8.02 1.85
CA THR A 37 -8.28 -8.42 2.13
C THR A 37 -8.18 -9.83 2.73
N ARG A 38 -9.19 -10.33 3.43
CA ARG A 38 -9.30 -11.74 3.82
C ARG A 38 -9.53 -12.65 2.60
N ARG A 39 -10.37 -12.23 1.65
CA ARG A 39 -10.58 -12.94 0.37
C ARG A 39 -9.29 -12.99 -0.45
N LEU A 40 -8.58 -11.87 -0.58
CA LEU A 40 -7.29 -11.87 -1.27
C LEU A 40 -6.28 -12.80 -0.58
N ALA A 41 -6.25 -12.83 0.75
CA ALA A 41 -5.40 -13.77 1.49
C ALA A 41 -5.77 -15.23 1.21
N ASP A 42 -7.06 -15.54 1.03
CA ASP A 42 -7.52 -16.87 0.63
C ASP A 42 -7.07 -17.21 -0.80
N VAL A 43 -7.24 -16.31 -1.77
CA VAL A 43 -6.71 -16.47 -3.13
C VAL A 43 -5.21 -16.82 -3.12
N LEU A 44 -4.43 -16.05 -2.36
CA LEU A 44 -2.99 -16.28 -2.26
C LEU A 44 -2.67 -17.67 -1.67
N ARG A 45 -3.38 -18.09 -0.61
CA ARG A 45 -3.19 -19.40 0.03
C ARG A 45 -3.63 -20.56 -0.88
N GLN A 46 -4.73 -20.43 -1.62
CA GLN A 46 -5.18 -21.44 -2.58
C GLN A 46 -4.13 -21.68 -3.68
N HIS A 47 -3.35 -20.64 -4.05
CA HIS A 47 -2.22 -20.75 -4.95
C HIS A 47 -0.91 -21.11 -4.23
N GLY A 48 -1.04 -21.55 -3.00
CA GLY A 48 0.09 -22.04 -2.20
C GLY A 48 1.08 -20.95 -1.80
N LEU A 49 0.66 -19.70 -1.62
CA LEU A 49 1.52 -18.63 -1.09
C LEU A 49 1.35 -18.47 0.43
N GLY A 50 2.43 -18.10 1.10
CA GLY A 50 2.44 -17.89 2.55
C GLY A 50 3.83 -17.95 3.15
N CYS A 51 3.93 -18.29 4.44
CA CYS A 51 5.19 -18.50 5.13
C CYS A 51 5.64 -19.96 4.97
N ARG A 52 6.87 -20.16 4.51
CA ARG A 52 7.51 -21.48 4.31
C ARG A 52 8.43 -21.87 5.43
N ARG A 53 9.11 -20.86 5.99
CA ARG A 53 10.07 -21.05 7.08
C ARG A 53 9.94 -19.88 8.06
N GLU A 54 9.93 -20.19 9.33
CA GLU A 54 9.83 -19.17 10.38
C GLU A 54 11.13 -18.39 10.50
N ARG A 55 11.01 -17.10 10.86
CA ARG A 55 12.14 -16.16 10.93
C ARG A 55 13.29 -16.67 11.80
N ARG A 56 13.01 -17.34 12.90
CA ARG A 56 14.01 -17.92 13.83
C ARG A 56 14.92 -18.97 13.18
N GLU A 57 14.53 -19.52 12.03
CA GLU A 57 15.27 -20.54 11.27
C GLU A 57 16.15 -19.94 10.18
N LEU A 58 16.18 -18.62 10.08
CA LEU A 58 16.74 -17.87 8.96
C LEU A 58 17.84 -16.90 9.43
N ARG A 59 18.77 -16.60 8.52
CA ARG A 59 19.69 -15.49 8.67
C ARG A 59 18.98 -14.15 8.42
N ASN A 60 19.58 -13.05 8.90
CA ASN A 60 18.94 -11.72 8.84
C ASN A 60 18.58 -11.22 7.44
N TRP A 61 19.23 -11.73 6.40
CA TRP A 61 18.98 -11.36 5.00
C TRP A 61 18.13 -12.36 4.21
N GLU A 62 17.73 -13.47 4.84
CA GLU A 62 16.89 -14.47 4.19
C GLU A 62 15.41 -14.16 4.46
N SER A 63 14.56 -14.52 3.50
CA SER A 63 13.11 -14.51 3.67
C SER A 63 12.58 -15.95 3.67
N GLY A 64 11.67 -16.23 4.57
CA GLY A 64 10.92 -17.49 4.62
C GLY A 64 9.49 -17.35 4.09
N GLN A 65 9.11 -16.17 3.62
CA GLN A 65 7.78 -15.89 3.09
C GLN A 65 7.81 -15.83 1.56
N ASP A 66 6.73 -16.25 0.91
CA ASP A 66 6.53 -16.02 -0.52
C ASP A 66 6.31 -14.53 -0.78
N HIS A 67 6.89 -13.98 -1.85
CA HIS A 67 6.83 -12.55 -2.13
C HIS A 67 5.79 -12.22 -3.20
N VAL A 68 5.07 -11.11 -2.99
CA VAL A 68 4.00 -10.61 -3.87
C VAL A 68 4.37 -9.23 -4.40
N GLY A 69 4.60 -9.11 -5.70
CA GLY A 69 4.87 -7.82 -6.35
C GLY A 69 3.60 -7.01 -6.53
N LEU A 70 3.62 -5.74 -6.14
CA LEU A 70 2.54 -4.79 -6.33
C LEU A 70 2.91 -3.82 -7.46
N TYR A 71 2.47 -4.13 -8.69
CA TYR A 71 2.75 -3.37 -9.90
C TYR A 71 1.52 -2.56 -10.29
N LEU A 72 1.21 -1.56 -9.46
CA LEU A 72 -0.04 -0.83 -9.46
C LEU A 72 0.21 0.68 -9.28
N TYR A 73 -0.67 1.51 -9.83
CA TYR A 73 -0.82 2.90 -9.41
C TYR A 73 -1.48 2.98 -8.02
N ASN A 74 -1.57 4.21 -7.46
CA ASN A 74 -2.32 4.42 -6.23
C ASN A 74 -3.79 4.06 -6.46
N GLY A 75 -4.35 3.28 -5.55
CA GLY A 75 -5.72 2.81 -5.59
C GLY A 75 -6.01 1.91 -4.40
N ASN A 76 -7.27 1.47 -4.29
CA ASN A 76 -7.65 0.52 -3.25
C ASN A 76 -6.92 -0.82 -3.40
N GLU A 77 -6.72 -1.28 -4.65
CA GLU A 77 -6.12 -2.58 -4.94
C GLU A 77 -4.65 -2.65 -4.48
N TYR A 78 -3.92 -1.53 -4.51
CA TYR A 78 -2.56 -1.48 -3.96
C TYR A 78 -2.56 -1.77 -2.46
N LEU A 79 -3.44 -1.10 -1.73
CA LEU A 79 -3.54 -1.21 -0.28
C LEU A 79 -4.17 -2.54 0.16
N GLU A 80 -5.15 -3.02 -0.60
CA GLU A 80 -5.71 -4.36 -0.44
C GLU A 80 -4.65 -5.43 -0.70
N GLY A 81 -3.81 -5.26 -1.72
CA GLY A 81 -2.69 -6.13 -2.06
C GLY A 81 -1.68 -6.25 -0.91
N MET A 82 -1.33 -5.11 -0.28
CA MET A 82 -0.47 -5.12 0.91
C MET A 82 -1.09 -5.92 2.05
N LEU A 83 -2.32 -5.59 2.43
CA LEU A 83 -2.98 -6.22 3.58
C LEU A 83 -3.30 -7.69 3.34
N GLY A 84 -3.80 -8.05 2.14
CA GLY A 84 -4.09 -9.43 1.78
C GLY A 84 -2.85 -10.31 1.81
N ALA A 85 -1.71 -9.80 1.32
CA ALA A 85 -0.44 -10.51 1.41
C ALA A 85 0.00 -10.70 2.87
N TYR A 86 -0.07 -9.66 3.72
CA TYR A 86 0.25 -9.81 5.14
C TYR A 86 -0.68 -10.82 5.84
N LYS A 87 -1.98 -10.82 5.53
CA LYS A 87 -2.95 -11.77 6.08
C LYS A 87 -2.70 -13.21 5.62
N ALA A 88 -2.14 -13.39 4.43
CA ALA A 88 -1.69 -14.69 3.93
C ALA A 88 -0.33 -15.12 4.50
N ARG A 89 0.34 -14.27 5.30
CA ARG A 89 1.75 -14.42 5.69
C ARG A 89 2.69 -14.49 4.49
N ALA A 90 2.35 -13.82 3.39
CA ALA A 90 3.24 -13.50 2.30
C ALA A 90 3.79 -12.08 2.48
N ALA A 91 4.91 -11.76 1.85
CA ALA A 91 5.53 -10.46 1.97
C ALA A 91 5.33 -9.64 0.67
N PRO A 92 4.49 -8.59 0.69
CA PRO A 92 4.36 -7.71 -0.46
C PRO A 92 5.59 -6.82 -0.62
N PHE A 93 5.91 -6.50 -1.88
CA PHE A 93 6.93 -5.51 -2.22
C PHE A 93 6.45 -4.57 -3.32
N ASN A 94 6.93 -3.34 -3.28
CA ASN A 94 6.61 -2.31 -4.24
C ASN A 94 7.36 -2.52 -5.56
N VAL A 95 6.64 -2.35 -6.67
CA VAL A 95 7.20 -2.34 -8.02
C VAL A 95 7.09 -0.93 -8.59
N ASN A 96 8.19 -0.35 -9.05
CA ASN A 96 8.15 0.95 -9.69
C ASN A 96 7.56 0.81 -11.10
N TYR A 97 6.40 1.42 -11.33
CA TYR A 97 5.70 1.35 -12.61
C TYR A 97 6.38 2.11 -13.77
N ARG A 98 7.49 2.79 -13.48
CA ARG A 98 8.32 3.45 -14.50
C ARG A 98 9.47 2.59 -15.00
N TYR A 99 9.66 1.40 -14.41
CA TYR A 99 10.72 0.48 -14.83
C TYR A 99 10.44 -0.07 -16.22
N VAL A 100 11.52 -0.20 -17.00
CA VAL A 100 11.52 -0.89 -18.29
C VAL A 100 11.65 -2.40 -18.11
N ASP A 101 11.48 -3.15 -19.19
CA ASP A 101 11.45 -4.61 -19.19
C ASP A 101 12.62 -5.24 -18.43
N GLU A 102 13.86 -4.80 -18.68
CA GLU A 102 15.07 -5.32 -18.03
C GLU A 102 15.12 -5.05 -16.52
N GLU A 103 14.66 -3.89 -16.09
CA GLU A 103 14.58 -3.52 -14.67
C GLU A 103 13.51 -4.35 -13.95
N LEU A 104 12.39 -4.61 -14.61
CA LEU A 104 11.31 -5.45 -14.07
C LEU A 104 11.76 -6.92 -13.98
N GLU A 105 12.42 -7.46 -15.01
CA GLU A 105 12.99 -8.80 -14.98
C GLU A 105 13.94 -8.97 -13.79
N TYR A 106 14.87 -8.02 -13.65
CA TYR A 106 15.78 -8.02 -12.51
C TYR A 106 15.06 -7.94 -11.17
N LEU A 107 14.09 -7.01 -11.04
CA LEU A 107 13.37 -6.81 -9.79
C LEU A 107 12.61 -8.07 -9.37
N PHE A 108 11.82 -8.66 -10.26
CA PHE A 108 11.02 -9.84 -9.95
C PHE A 108 11.88 -11.08 -9.65
N ASP A 109 13.00 -11.26 -10.35
CA ASP A 109 13.94 -12.35 -10.07
C ASP A 109 14.67 -12.14 -8.75
N ASN A 110 15.19 -10.93 -8.50
CA ASN A 110 15.87 -10.57 -7.26
C ASN A 110 14.96 -10.65 -6.04
N ALA A 111 13.69 -10.26 -6.20
CA ALA A 111 12.67 -10.38 -5.18
C ALA A 111 12.19 -11.82 -4.97
N ASP A 112 12.60 -12.78 -5.79
CA ASP A 112 12.07 -14.14 -5.80
C ASP A 112 10.53 -14.16 -5.83
N ALA A 113 9.94 -13.30 -6.68
CA ALA A 113 8.49 -13.07 -6.76
C ALA A 113 7.73 -14.37 -7.07
N LYS A 114 6.66 -14.64 -6.32
CA LYS A 114 5.78 -15.80 -6.50
C LYS A 114 4.40 -15.42 -7.03
N ALA A 115 3.99 -14.16 -6.80
CA ALA A 115 2.78 -13.59 -7.35
C ALA A 115 3.03 -12.13 -7.75
N VAL A 116 2.23 -11.64 -8.71
CA VAL A 116 2.20 -10.23 -9.11
C VAL A 116 0.75 -9.79 -9.22
N ILE A 117 0.40 -8.71 -8.51
CA ILE A 117 -0.86 -7.99 -8.66
C ILE A 117 -0.54 -6.76 -9.49
N TYR A 118 -1.26 -6.56 -10.60
CA TYR A 118 -0.90 -5.50 -11.55
C TYR A 118 -2.12 -4.91 -12.24
N HIS A 119 -2.04 -3.63 -12.62
CA HIS A 119 -3.05 -2.98 -13.45
C HIS A 119 -3.01 -3.48 -14.89
N ALA A 120 -4.18 -3.59 -15.53
CA ALA A 120 -4.34 -4.06 -16.90
C ALA A 120 -3.45 -3.30 -17.88
N SER A 121 -3.28 -1.98 -17.71
CA SER A 121 -2.38 -1.15 -18.53
C SER A 121 -0.92 -1.64 -18.56
N PHE A 122 -0.50 -2.46 -17.61
CA PHE A 122 0.84 -3.07 -17.58
C PHE A 122 0.90 -4.47 -18.19
N ALA A 123 -0.24 -5.06 -18.59
CA ALA A 123 -0.30 -6.38 -19.17
C ALA A 123 0.62 -6.54 -20.41
N PRO A 124 0.68 -5.58 -21.36
CA PRO A 124 1.59 -5.70 -22.51
C PRO A 124 3.06 -5.79 -22.13
N THR A 125 3.48 -5.05 -21.09
CA THR A 125 4.86 -5.12 -20.59
C THR A 125 5.15 -6.46 -19.93
N LEU A 126 4.25 -6.91 -19.05
CA LEU A 126 4.40 -8.20 -18.37
C LEU A 126 4.35 -9.38 -19.35
N ALA A 127 3.53 -9.33 -20.40
CA ALA A 127 3.47 -10.36 -21.42
C ALA A 127 4.82 -10.58 -22.13
N ARG A 128 5.61 -9.51 -22.33
CA ARG A 128 6.94 -9.61 -22.96
C ARG A 128 8.00 -10.29 -22.10
N ILE A 129 7.89 -10.14 -20.77
CA ILE A 129 8.91 -10.63 -19.82
C ILE A 129 8.50 -11.91 -19.09
N ARG A 130 7.25 -12.29 -19.17
CA ARG A 130 6.66 -13.38 -18.38
C ARG A 130 7.41 -14.71 -18.48
N GLU A 131 7.83 -15.09 -19.67
CA GLU A 131 8.55 -16.35 -19.89
C GLU A 131 9.90 -16.38 -19.17
N LYS A 132 10.49 -15.23 -18.89
CA LYS A 132 11.72 -15.08 -18.10
C LYS A 132 11.50 -15.12 -16.59
N LEU A 133 10.23 -15.17 -16.15
CA LEU A 133 9.84 -15.14 -14.74
C LEU A 133 9.16 -16.47 -14.29
N PRO A 134 9.81 -17.63 -14.46
CA PRO A 134 9.19 -18.94 -14.21
C PRO A 134 8.83 -19.17 -12.73
N LYS A 135 9.33 -18.34 -11.82
CA LYS A 135 9.03 -18.43 -10.38
C LYS A 135 7.68 -17.83 -10.02
N VAL A 136 7.15 -16.93 -10.85
CA VAL A 136 5.84 -16.30 -10.64
C VAL A 136 4.74 -17.28 -11.03
N ARG A 137 3.97 -17.71 -10.04
CA ARG A 137 2.93 -18.74 -10.18
C ARG A 137 1.53 -18.15 -10.30
N LEU A 138 1.35 -16.92 -9.81
CA LEU A 138 0.05 -16.24 -9.78
C LEU A 138 0.19 -14.84 -10.36
N TRP A 139 -0.67 -14.55 -11.33
CA TRP A 139 -0.82 -13.23 -11.95
C TRP A 139 -2.25 -12.77 -11.68
N LEU A 140 -2.43 -11.66 -10.98
CA LEU A 140 -3.74 -11.06 -10.69
C LEU A 140 -3.82 -9.72 -11.41
N GLN A 141 -4.68 -9.64 -12.42
CA GLN A 141 -4.90 -8.43 -13.21
C GLN A 141 -6.05 -7.62 -12.64
N VAL A 142 -5.79 -6.36 -12.36
CA VAL A 142 -6.78 -5.35 -11.93
C VAL A 142 -7.21 -4.57 -13.16
N ASP A 143 -8.52 -4.51 -13.41
CA ASP A 143 -9.08 -3.62 -14.42
C ASP A 143 -8.90 -2.17 -13.97
N ASP A 144 -8.21 -1.37 -14.79
CA ASP A 144 -7.95 0.05 -14.55
C ASP A 144 -8.65 0.96 -15.57
N GLY A 145 -9.54 0.39 -16.39
CA GLY A 145 -10.25 1.09 -17.44
C GLY A 145 -9.42 1.33 -18.71
N SER A 146 -8.22 0.74 -18.82
CA SER A 146 -7.38 0.85 -20.02
C SER A 146 -7.93 0.09 -21.22
N GLY A 147 -8.84 -0.88 -20.98
CA GLY A 147 -9.38 -1.75 -22.03
C GLY A 147 -8.42 -2.89 -22.44
N GLU A 148 -7.28 -3.04 -21.78
CA GLU A 148 -6.37 -4.15 -22.04
C GLU A 148 -7.00 -5.49 -21.63
N PRO A 149 -6.94 -6.51 -22.47
CA PRO A 149 -7.54 -7.81 -22.17
C PRO A 149 -6.83 -8.51 -21.03
N LEU A 150 -7.53 -9.45 -20.39
CA LEU A 150 -6.93 -10.32 -19.38
C LEU A 150 -5.75 -11.11 -20.00
N MET A 151 -4.58 -10.95 -19.40
CA MET A 151 -3.37 -11.64 -19.86
C MET A 151 -3.57 -13.18 -19.78
N PRO A 152 -3.20 -13.95 -20.80
CA PRO A 152 -3.38 -15.41 -20.77
C PRO A 152 -2.80 -16.05 -19.51
N GLY A 153 -3.65 -16.79 -18.76
CA GLY A 153 -3.27 -17.46 -17.51
C GLY A 153 -3.15 -16.54 -16.30
N ALA A 154 -3.56 -15.26 -16.40
CA ALA A 154 -3.84 -14.43 -15.25
C ALA A 154 -5.27 -14.64 -14.77
N LEU A 155 -5.53 -14.30 -13.51
CA LEU A 155 -6.87 -14.22 -12.96
C LEU A 155 -7.32 -12.75 -12.93
N ASP A 156 -8.59 -12.53 -13.17
CA ASP A 156 -9.21 -11.23 -12.89
C ASP A 156 -9.28 -11.01 -11.37
N TYR A 157 -8.84 -9.84 -10.91
CA TYR A 157 -8.73 -9.53 -9.49
C TYR A 157 -10.09 -9.56 -8.77
N GLU A 158 -11.10 -8.88 -9.32
CA GLU A 158 -12.42 -8.78 -8.67
C GLU A 158 -13.15 -10.12 -8.72
N GLN A 159 -13.04 -10.87 -9.81
CA GLN A 159 -13.60 -12.21 -9.91
C GLN A 159 -12.94 -13.16 -8.91
N ALA A 160 -11.62 -13.14 -8.80
CA ALA A 160 -10.89 -13.98 -7.85
C ALA A 160 -11.32 -13.68 -6.40
N LEU A 161 -11.50 -12.41 -6.05
CA LEU A 161 -12.01 -12.03 -4.73
C LEU A 161 -13.47 -12.49 -4.51
N ALA A 162 -14.32 -12.37 -5.53
CA ALA A 162 -15.73 -12.78 -5.43
C ALA A 162 -15.89 -14.30 -5.19
N GLU A 163 -15.02 -15.10 -5.79
CA GLU A 163 -15.02 -16.56 -5.66
C GLU A 163 -14.34 -17.06 -4.36
N ALA A 164 -13.51 -16.24 -3.73
CA ALA A 164 -12.78 -16.59 -2.53
C ALA A 164 -13.65 -16.55 -1.27
N THR A 165 -13.27 -17.33 -0.27
CA THR A 165 -13.93 -17.34 1.05
C THR A 165 -13.08 -16.55 2.05
N PRO A 166 -13.61 -15.48 2.68
CA PRO A 166 -12.86 -14.73 3.67
C PRO A 166 -12.61 -15.59 4.92
N ALA A 167 -11.34 -15.84 5.20
CA ALA A 167 -10.92 -16.63 6.37
C ALA A 167 -10.02 -15.80 7.29
N GLU A 168 -10.11 -16.08 8.60
CA GLU A 168 -9.22 -15.42 9.56
C GLU A 168 -7.75 -15.72 9.27
N PRO A 169 -6.87 -14.72 9.40
CA PRO A 169 -5.45 -14.96 9.31
C PRO A 169 -4.98 -15.85 10.46
N THR A 170 -4.16 -16.81 10.15
CA THR A 170 -3.58 -17.73 11.15
C THR A 170 -2.06 -17.65 11.17
N GLY A 171 -1.47 -17.88 12.34
CA GLY A 171 -0.03 -17.96 12.50
C GLY A 171 0.73 -16.64 12.31
N LEU A 172 0.04 -15.50 12.30
CA LEU A 172 0.68 -14.18 12.20
C LEU A 172 1.81 -14.04 13.22
N ALA A 173 2.94 -13.47 12.81
CA ALA A 173 4.10 -13.28 13.65
C ALA A 173 4.61 -11.82 13.61
N PRO A 174 5.18 -11.30 14.72
CA PRO A 174 5.81 -9.98 14.71
C PRO A 174 7.01 -9.90 13.77
N ASP A 175 7.58 -11.05 13.46
CA ASP A 175 8.73 -11.24 12.58
C ASP A 175 8.34 -11.39 11.09
N ASP A 176 7.05 -11.39 10.75
CA ASP A 176 6.62 -11.33 9.35
C ASP A 176 7.21 -10.08 8.67
N LEU A 177 7.52 -10.19 7.37
CA LEU A 177 8.31 -9.17 6.70
C LEU A 177 7.44 -8.08 6.07
N TYR A 178 7.96 -6.87 6.14
CA TYR A 178 7.68 -5.76 5.27
C TYR A 178 8.89 -5.58 4.35
N ILE A 179 8.70 -5.62 3.04
CA ILE A 179 9.77 -5.49 2.06
C ILE A 179 9.61 -4.17 1.32
N LEU A 180 10.68 -3.37 1.29
CA LEU A 180 10.71 -2.11 0.54
C LEU A 180 11.87 -2.12 -0.45
N TYR A 181 11.55 -2.10 -1.73
CA TYR A 181 12.53 -1.85 -2.78
C TYR A 181 12.75 -0.34 -2.94
N THR A 182 14.01 0.05 -2.91
CA THR A 182 14.43 1.45 -3.10
C THR A 182 15.35 1.57 -4.30
N GLY A 183 15.26 2.69 -5.04
CA GLY A 183 16.25 3.03 -6.05
C GLY A 183 17.62 3.20 -5.39
N GLY A 184 18.56 2.32 -5.73
CA GLY A 184 19.92 2.42 -5.22
C GLY A 184 20.67 3.56 -5.90
N THR A 185 21.51 4.29 -5.15
CA THR A 185 22.44 5.30 -5.70
C THR A 185 23.51 4.68 -6.60
N THR A 186 23.61 3.36 -6.64
CA THR A 186 24.68 2.58 -7.30
C THR A 186 24.17 1.66 -8.41
N GLY A 187 22.94 1.83 -8.92
CA GLY A 187 22.39 0.98 -10.00
C GLY A 187 21.05 0.34 -9.66
N MET A 188 20.91 -0.97 -9.85
CA MET A 188 19.66 -1.69 -9.72
C MET A 188 19.04 -1.63 -8.32
N PRO A 189 17.69 -1.65 -8.20
CA PRO A 189 16.99 -1.53 -6.94
C PRO A 189 17.31 -2.68 -5.98
N LYS A 190 17.29 -2.37 -4.68
CA LYS A 190 17.55 -3.34 -3.60
C LYS A 190 16.38 -3.41 -2.65
N GLY A 191 15.99 -4.62 -2.26
CA GLY A 191 14.95 -4.87 -1.27
C GLY A 191 15.50 -4.80 0.15
N VAL A 192 14.92 -3.95 0.97
CA VAL A 192 15.20 -3.89 2.41
C VAL A 192 14.16 -4.73 3.14
N LEU A 193 14.61 -5.69 3.93
CA LEU A 193 13.78 -6.56 4.74
C LEU A 193 13.63 -5.99 6.15
N TRP A 194 12.41 -5.62 6.51
CA TRP A 194 12.06 -5.20 7.85
C TRP A 194 11.17 -6.25 8.52
N ARG A 195 11.45 -6.59 9.78
CA ARG A 195 10.42 -7.25 10.58
C ARG A 195 9.31 -6.24 10.86
N GLN A 196 8.05 -6.65 10.76
CA GLN A 196 6.92 -5.73 10.92
C GLN A 196 6.92 -5.05 12.30
N GLU A 197 7.26 -5.76 13.38
CA GLU A 197 7.36 -5.16 14.70
C GLU A 197 8.46 -4.10 14.79
N ASP A 198 9.62 -4.33 14.16
CA ASP A 198 10.71 -3.33 14.15
C ASP A 198 10.31 -2.08 13.37
N LEU A 199 9.67 -2.25 12.21
CA LEU A 199 9.13 -1.14 11.44
C LEU A 199 8.13 -0.32 12.26
N LEU A 200 7.19 -1.00 12.90
CA LEU A 200 6.17 -0.37 13.74
C LEU A 200 6.79 0.45 14.87
N ARG A 201 7.78 -0.09 15.56
CA ARG A 201 8.43 0.57 16.70
C ARG A 201 9.41 1.67 16.31
N ALA A 202 10.09 1.53 15.17
CA ALA A 202 11.16 2.45 14.78
C ALA A 202 10.71 3.58 13.86
N ALA A 203 9.73 3.32 12.98
CA ALA A 203 9.35 4.24 11.92
C ALA A 203 7.89 4.73 11.99
N MET A 204 7.04 4.02 12.75
CA MET A 204 5.60 4.28 12.80
C MET A 204 5.16 4.83 14.14
N ASP A 205 5.75 5.93 14.60
CA ASP A 205 5.48 6.53 15.92
C ASP A 205 6.36 5.96 17.04
N PRO A 206 7.67 6.27 17.01
CA PRO A 206 8.60 5.80 18.04
C PRO A 206 8.14 6.30 19.42
N GLY A 207 7.73 5.39 20.27
CA GLY A 207 7.35 5.67 21.67
C GLY A 207 5.85 5.59 21.96
N GLU A 208 4.96 5.60 20.97
CA GLU A 208 3.50 5.55 21.19
C GLU A 208 2.82 4.28 20.66
N VAL A 209 3.50 3.42 19.91
CA VAL A 209 2.88 2.23 19.31
C VAL A 209 2.22 1.35 20.38
N GLY A 210 2.88 1.19 21.53
CA GLY A 210 2.29 0.46 22.65
C GLY A 210 1.98 -1.01 22.33
N SER A 211 0.89 -1.54 22.90
CA SER A 211 0.36 -2.85 22.58
C SER A 211 -0.82 -2.76 21.59
N LEU A 212 -1.21 -3.88 21.01
CA LEU A 212 -2.38 -3.98 20.13
C LEU A 212 -3.64 -3.44 20.84
N GLU A 213 -3.82 -3.79 22.12
CA GLU A 213 -4.95 -3.36 22.93
C GLU A 213 -4.95 -1.82 23.11
N GLN A 214 -3.79 -1.23 23.30
CA GLN A 214 -3.65 0.24 23.43
C GLN A 214 -3.98 0.94 22.10
N ILE A 215 -3.59 0.38 20.96
CA ILE A 215 -3.97 0.89 19.64
C ILE A 215 -5.48 0.88 19.49
N VAL A 216 -6.12 -0.25 19.76
CA VAL A 216 -7.58 -0.42 19.68
C VAL A 216 -8.32 0.55 20.59
N GLU A 217 -7.89 0.70 21.85
CA GLU A 217 -8.50 1.64 22.78
C GLU A 217 -8.38 3.11 22.35
N ARG A 218 -7.26 3.48 21.71
CA ARG A 218 -7.11 4.83 21.13
C ARG A 218 -8.09 5.04 19.97
N VAL A 219 -8.26 4.03 19.12
CA VAL A 219 -9.19 4.10 17.98
C VAL A 219 -10.64 4.24 18.46
N LYS A 220 -11.05 3.47 19.46
CA LYS A 220 -12.40 3.55 20.06
C LYS A 220 -12.71 4.93 20.62
N LYS A 221 -11.74 5.59 21.25
CA LYS A 221 -11.92 6.92 21.88
C LYS A 221 -12.06 8.05 20.85
N LYS A 222 -11.67 7.85 19.60
CA LYS A 222 -11.77 8.88 18.56
C LYS A 222 -13.18 8.94 17.98
N ALA A 223 -13.87 10.05 18.23
CA ALA A 223 -15.23 10.29 17.73
C ALA A 223 -15.30 10.42 16.19
N ARG A 224 -14.23 10.90 15.55
CA ARG A 224 -14.15 11.09 14.10
C ARG A 224 -12.84 10.53 13.55
N ALA A 225 -12.91 9.92 12.37
CA ALA A 225 -11.74 9.51 11.62
C ALA A 225 -10.97 10.76 11.13
N VAL A 226 -9.64 10.69 11.19
CA VAL A 226 -8.78 11.60 10.45
C VAL A 226 -8.75 11.13 9.00
N ARG A 227 -8.90 12.05 8.05
CA ARG A 227 -8.86 11.78 6.62
C ARG A 227 -7.50 12.23 6.08
N ALA A 228 -6.75 11.30 5.50
CA ALA A 228 -5.41 11.60 4.99
C ALA A 228 -5.31 11.30 3.49
N LEU A 229 -4.65 12.21 2.77
CA LEU A 229 -4.30 12.02 1.37
C LEU A 229 -2.78 11.88 1.26
N PRO A 230 -2.26 10.66 1.05
CA PRO A 230 -0.87 10.42 0.71
C PRO A 230 -0.66 10.66 -0.80
N ALA A 231 -0.27 11.88 -1.17
CA ALA A 231 -0.12 12.29 -2.57
C ALA A 231 1.01 11.56 -3.33
N PRO A 232 2.15 11.17 -2.71
CA PRO A 232 3.19 10.46 -3.44
C PRO A 232 2.72 9.06 -3.88
N PRO A 233 3.33 8.51 -4.96
CA PRO A 233 3.01 7.15 -5.41
C PRO A 233 3.22 6.09 -4.32
N PHE A 234 2.30 5.12 -4.25
CA PHE A 234 2.41 3.98 -3.31
C PHE A 234 3.60 3.05 -3.62
N MET A 235 4.19 3.16 -4.79
CA MET A 235 5.47 2.48 -5.05
C MET A 235 6.65 3.01 -4.21
N HIS A 236 6.44 4.03 -3.37
CA HIS A 236 7.45 4.62 -2.48
C HIS A 236 7.08 4.45 -1.01
N GLY A 237 8.07 4.12 -0.18
CA GLY A 237 7.88 3.86 1.26
C GLY A 237 7.26 5.01 2.04
N ALA A 238 7.51 6.26 1.65
CA ALA A 238 6.91 7.43 2.31
C ALA A 238 5.37 7.36 2.34
N SER A 239 4.75 6.90 1.24
CA SER A 239 3.30 6.74 1.17
C SER A 239 2.81 5.52 1.95
N HIS A 240 3.55 4.40 1.94
CA HIS A 240 3.22 3.25 2.79
C HIS A 240 3.15 3.66 4.27
N TRP A 241 4.16 4.39 4.74
CA TRP A 241 4.23 4.80 6.14
C TRP A 241 3.15 5.82 6.50
N ALA A 242 2.81 6.74 5.58
CA ALA A 242 1.69 7.66 5.77
C ALA A 242 0.36 6.91 5.90
N VAL A 243 0.10 5.93 5.03
CA VAL A 243 -1.11 5.08 5.08
C VAL A 243 -1.16 4.30 6.39
N LEU A 244 -0.10 3.56 6.72
CA LEU A 244 -0.06 2.72 7.91
C LEU A 244 -0.25 3.53 9.19
N ASN A 245 0.41 4.69 9.31
CA ASN A 245 0.22 5.60 10.45
C ASN A 245 -1.23 6.06 10.58
N MET A 246 -1.89 6.38 9.46
CA MET A 246 -3.30 6.78 9.50
C MET A 246 -4.22 5.62 9.87
N TRP A 247 -3.99 4.45 9.35
CA TRP A 247 -4.78 3.27 9.70
C TRP A 247 -4.63 2.88 11.17
N HIS A 248 -3.42 2.99 11.75
CA HIS A 248 -3.20 2.70 13.18
C HIS A 248 -3.94 3.65 14.14
N VAL A 249 -4.51 4.72 13.63
CA VAL A 249 -5.42 5.59 14.39
C VAL A 249 -6.88 5.48 13.95
N GLY A 250 -7.23 4.47 13.15
CA GLY A 250 -8.57 4.24 12.62
C GLY A 250 -9.00 5.31 11.62
N GLY A 251 -8.05 5.89 10.89
CA GLY A 251 -8.28 6.96 9.91
C GLY A 251 -8.78 6.43 8.56
N THR A 252 -9.13 7.37 7.68
CA THR A 252 -9.55 7.14 6.30
C THR A 252 -8.43 7.55 5.36
N ILE A 253 -8.06 6.70 4.43
CA ILE A 253 -7.16 7.04 3.33
C ILE A 253 -7.98 7.52 2.15
N VAL A 254 -7.63 8.69 1.64
CA VAL A 254 -8.21 9.29 0.44
C VAL A 254 -7.14 9.29 -0.64
N VAL A 255 -7.47 8.77 -1.81
CA VAL A 255 -6.57 8.74 -2.97
C VAL A 255 -7.05 9.77 -3.99
N GLN A 256 -6.13 10.55 -4.58
CA GLN A 256 -6.45 11.47 -5.67
C GLN A 256 -7.04 10.72 -6.89
N SER A 257 -7.84 11.41 -7.69
CA SER A 257 -8.60 10.78 -8.77
C SER A 257 -7.72 10.31 -9.94
N ASP A 258 -6.65 11.07 -10.26
CA ASP A 258 -5.62 10.67 -11.24
C ASP A 258 -4.30 10.30 -10.53
N PRO A 259 -4.05 9.01 -10.25
CA PRO A 259 -2.85 8.57 -9.55
C PRO A 259 -1.63 8.37 -10.46
N GLN A 260 -1.75 8.59 -11.77
CA GLN A 260 -0.68 8.33 -12.73
C GLN A 260 0.37 9.45 -12.77
N ARG A 261 -0.02 10.66 -12.35
CA ARG A 261 0.82 11.85 -12.34
C ARG A 261 0.57 12.72 -11.11
N LEU A 262 1.51 13.63 -10.87
CA LEU A 262 1.29 14.72 -9.92
C LEU A 262 0.41 15.77 -10.61
N ASP A 263 -0.84 15.86 -10.20
CA ASP A 263 -1.80 16.87 -10.64
C ASP A 263 -2.26 17.70 -9.43
N PRO A 264 -1.73 18.92 -9.27
CA PRO A 264 -2.07 19.77 -8.13
C PRO A 264 -3.55 20.14 -8.05
N ALA A 265 -4.21 20.34 -9.19
CA ALA A 265 -5.63 20.66 -9.24
C ALA A 265 -6.50 19.48 -8.76
N ASP A 266 -6.18 18.23 -9.18
CA ASP A 266 -6.84 17.03 -8.68
C ASP A 266 -6.62 16.83 -7.18
N ILE A 267 -5.38 17.03 -6.69
CA ILE A 267 -5.07 16.92 -5.28
C ILE A 267 -5.91 17.91 -4.45
N TRP A 268 -5.90 19.19 -4.81
CA TRP A 268 -6.65 20.21 -4.05
C TRP A 268 -8.16 20.04 -4.16
N SER A 269 -8.68 19.70 -5.34
CA SER A 269 -10.11 19.37 -5.52
C SER A 269 -10.52 18.16 -4.67
N THR A 270 -9.63 17.16 -4.55
CA THR A 270 -9.86 15.99 -3.69
C THR A 270 -9.80 16.38 -2.22
N VAL A 271 -8.85 17.24 -1.81
CA VAL A 271 -8.78 17.76 -0.43
C VAL A 271 -10.07 18.49 -0.06
N GLU A 272 -10.57 19.37 -0.93
CA GLU A 272 -11.81 20.12 -0.73
C GLU A 272 -13.02 19.20 -0.67
N ARG A 273 -13.21 18.35 -1.67
CA ARG A 273 -14.35 17.44 -1.80
C ARG A 273 -14.44 16.47 -0.63
N GLU A 274 -13.33 15.84 -0.29
CA GLU A 274 -13.26 14.80 0.72
C GLU A 274 -12.98 15.32 2.13
N LYS A 275 -12.85 16.64 2.31
CA LYS A 275 -12.55 17.28 3.60
C LYS A 275 -11.33 16.65 4.28
N VAL A 276 -10.25 16.52 3.53
CA VAL A 276 -8.99 15.94 4.00
C VAL A 276 -8.40 16.77 5.14
N ASN A 277 -7.91 16.11 6.17
CA ASN A 277 -7.28 16.75 7.34
C ASN A 277 -5.75 16.75 7.26
N VAL A 278 -5.18 15.72 6.63
CA VAL A 278 -3.73 15.53 6.54
C VAL A 278 -3.34 15.28 5.08
N LEU A 279 -2.52 16.15 4.53
CA LEU A 279 -1.86 15.93 3.24
C LEU A 279 -0.42 15.47 3.49
N ASN A 280 -0.05 14.33 2.91
CA ASN A 280 1.34 13.86 2.91
C ASN A 280 1.96 14.11 1.53
N MET A 281 3.18 14.66 1.51
CA MET A 281 3.92 14.98 0.28
C MET A 281 5.43 14.69 0.44
N VAL A 282 6.21 14.86 -0.62
CA VAL A 282 7.67 14.63 -0.62
C VAL A 282 8.40 15.88 -1.15
N GLY A 283 8.88 16.71 -0.23
CA GLY A 283 9.76 17.84 -0.50
C GLY A 283 9.26 18.85 -1.53
N ASP A 284 10.19 19.60 -2.10
CA ASP A 284 9.92 20.68 -3.07
C ASP A 284 9.26 20.19 -4.35
N ALA A 285 9.52 18.96 -4.77
CA ALA A 285 8.96 18.39 -5.99
C ALA A 285 7.42 18.36 -5.97
N PHE A 286 6.83 18.20 -4.79
CA PHE A 286 5.39 18.27 -4.56
C PHE A 286 4.94 19.67 -4.13
N ALA A 287 5.69 20.28 -3.21
CA ALA A 287 5.26 21.54 -2.59
C ALA A 287 5.15 22.68 -3.60
N ARG A 288 6.12 22.82 -4.54
CA ARG A 288 6.10 23.92 -5.52
C ARG A 288 4.86 23.87 -6.41
N PRO A 289 4.55 22.78 -7.13
CA PRO A 289 3.35 22.72 -7.96
C PRO A 289 2.06 22.93 -7.15
N LEU A 290 1.99 22.40 -5.92
CA LEU A 290 0.83 22.57 -5.06
C LEU A 290 0.63 24.04 -4.63
N VAL A 291 1.69 24.73 -4.26
CA VAL A 291 1.64 26.17 -3.91
C VAL A 291 1.33 27.02 -5.14
N ASP A 292 1.92 26.71 -6.29
CA ASP A 292 1.67 27.43 -7.52
C ASP A 292 0.21 27.32 -7.96
N GLU A 293 -0.42 26.16 -7.81
CA GLU A 293 -1.84 25.99 -8.10
C GLU A 293 -2.73 26.88 -7.22
N LEU A 294 -2.43 27.00 -5.92
CA LEU A 294 -3.18 27.87 -5.00
C LEU A 294 -3.05 29.37 -5.31
N ARG A 295 -2.09 29.79 -6.14
CA ARG A 295 -2.00 31.18 -6.62
C ARG A 295 -2.97 31.47 -7.75
N HIS A 296 -3.42 30.45 -8.44
CA HIS A 296 -4.28 30.55 -9.62
C HIS A 296 -5.72 30.14 -9.37
N GLN A 297 -5.93 29.21 -8.43
CA GLN A 297 -7.24 28.65 -8.13
C GLN A 297 -7.50 28.62 -6.62
N HIS A 298 -8.72 28.94 -6.23
CA HIS A 298 -9.17 28.87 -4.83
C HIS A 298 -9.84 27.53 -4.52
N TYR A 299 -9.48 26.96 -3.35
CA TYR A 299 -10.05 25.74 -2.82
C TYR A 299 -10.43 25.93 -1.35
N ASP A 300 -11.53 25.32 -0.87
CA ASP A 300 -11.87 25.30 0.55
C ASP A 300 -10.97 24.31 1.31
N LEU A 301 -9.92 24.85 1.91
CA LEU A 301 -8.97 24.10 2.72
C LEU A 301 -9.26 24.16 4.22
N SER A 302 -10.46 24.58 4.65
CA SER A 302 -10.83 24.75 6.06
C SER A 302 -10.78 23.45 6.87
N SER A 303 -10.82 22.28 6.21
CA SER A 303 -10.66 20.97 6.86
C SER A 303 -9.21 20.61 7.16
N MET A 304 -8.24 21.24 6.49
CA MET A 304 -6.82 20.91 6.62
C MET A 304 -6.29 21.26 8.00
N GLN A 305 -5.59 20.32 8.62
CA GLN A 305 -4.97 20.48 9.92
C GLN A 305 -3.45 20.37 9.86
N ARG A 306 -2.94 19.56 8.92
CA ARG A 306 -1.51 19.29 8.81
C ARG A 306 -1.11 18.94 7.38
N ILE A 307 0.04 19.48 6.97
CA ILE A 307 0.81 18.96 5.84
C ILE A 307 2.06 18.28 6.41
N SER A 308 2.31 17.05 6.02
CA SER A 308 3.51 16.32 6.39
C SER A 308 4.38 16.05 5.18
N THR A 309 5.68 16.18 5.35
CA THR A 309 6.67 15.89 4.30
C THR A 309 7.77 14.99 4.84
N GLY A 310 8.29 14.12 3.99
CA GLY A 310 9.39 13.24 4.30
C GLY A 310 10.02 12.69 3.03
N GLY A 311 11.27 12.20 3.12
CA GLY A 311 11.97 11.59 1.99
C GLY A 311 12.74 12.55 1.08
N ALA A 312 12.44 13.86 1.12
CA ALA A 312 13.19 14.90 0.43
C ALA A 312 13.13 16.23 1.18
N ILE A 313 14.04 17.15 0.83
CA ILE A 313 14.13 18.47 1.46
C ILE A 313 12.91 19.31 1.05
N LEU A 314 12.32 19.99 2.04
CA LEU A 314 11.38 21.08 1.83
C LEU A 314 12.11 22.40 2.11
N SER A 315 12.20 23.24 1.08
CA SER A 315 12.88 24.54 1.18
C SER A 315 12.14 25.51 2.09
N ALA A 316 12.86 26.28 2.88
CA ALA A 316 12.28 27.27 3.79
C ALA A 316 11.33 28.26 3.11
N CYS A 317 11.61 28.66 1.85
CA CYS A 317 10.76 29.57 1.07
C CYS A 317 9.37 29.01 0.70
N LEU A 318 9.12 27.72 0.94
CA LEU A 318 7.80 27.10 0.74
C LEU A 318 7.04 26.91 2.07
N LEU A 319 7.67 27.27 3.18
CA LEU A 319 7.06 27.21 4.52
C LEU A 319 6.46 28.56 4.96
N TYR A 320 6.80 29.67 4.28
CA TYR A 320 6.40 31.04 4.62
C TYR A 320 5.76 31.71 3.38
#